data_5db9038d5ad0228d0ffbc149321c9d77
#
_entry.id   5db9038d5ad0228d0ffbc149321c9d77
#
_cell.length_a   1.000
_cell.length_b   1.000
_cell.length_c   1.000
_cell.angle_alpha   90.00
_cell.angle_beta   90.00
_cell.angle_gamma   90.00
#
_symmetry.space_group_name_H-M   'P 1'
#
loop_
_entity.id
_entity.type
_entity.pdbx_description
1 polymer ?
#
loop_
_entity_poly.entity_id
_entity_poly.type
_entity_poly.pdbx_seq_one_letter_code
_entity_poly.pdbx_strand_id
1 'polypeptide(L)'
;MQAREGVKIEHEKKLSSLQSQEYRGKDDAKLDKTKASINKLQSLIIVTSQAVSTTSSAITRVRDNELVPQLVDMCYGSLNMWRSMNQFHEIQNNIVQQVRGLVHRPISGQYTSDLHRVATRDLEAAVSSWHSSFNRLIKFHREYIHALYAWVKLTLLPVSSDSPQKQHSSPIAIELTAFCDEWKQALDHLPDTVASEAIKSFVNVVHVISTKQEEEFKVKKRAEIYSRELEKKSTALRAIEKKYYQTYSMVGVGIPGGGDGPDGQLLDARDPLAEKKAEIAVCRRKVEDEMVRHAKAVEVTKSMTLNNIQTGLPGVFQAMTGFSGLFAEALQKVCRRAGSVK
;
A
#
# COMPACT_ATOMS: atom_id res chain seq x y z
N MET A 1 -12.90 -26.06 -34.97
CA MET A 1 -12.25 -27.38 -35.07
C MET A 1 -13.22 -28.53 -34.85
N GLN A 2 -14.00 -28.61 -33.78
CA GLN A 2 -14.93 -29.69 -33.47
C GLN A 2 -15.91 -30.05 -34.61
N ALA A 3 -16.48 -29.05 -35.30
CA ALA A 3 -17.41 -29.29 -36.42
C ALA A 3 -16.76 -30.05 -37.60
N ARG A 4 -15.51 -29.69 -37.95
CA ARG A 4 -14.75 -30.39 -39.01
C ARG A 4 -14.43 -31.84 -38.65
N GLU A 5 -14.05 -32.05 -37.39
CA GLU A 5 -13.73 -33.40 -36.89
C GLU A 5 -14.95 -34.29 -36.91
N GLY A 6 -16.13 -33.78 -36.50
CA GLY A 6 -17.41 -34.51 -36.61
C GLY A 6 -17.75 -34.91 -38.04
N VAL A 7 -17.56 -34.01 -39.01
CA VAL A 7 -17.80 -34.29 -40.43
C VAL A 7 -16.83 -35.34 -40.98
N LYS A 8 -15.56 -35.31 -40.57
CA LYS A 8 -14.57 -36.35 -40.93
C LYS A 8 -14.97 -37.75 -40.44
N ILE A 9 -15.33 -37.83 -39.16
CA ILE A 9 -15.75 -39.08 -38.52
C ILE A 9 -17.00 -39.64 -39.26
N GLU A 10 -17.94 -38.76 -39.62
CA GLU A 10 -19.14 -39.20 -40.38
C GLU A 10 -18.78 -39.67 -41.77
N HIS A 11 -17.86 -38.99 -42.47
CA HIS A 11 -17.35 -39.36 -43.76
C HIS A 11 -16.70 -40.76 -43.73
N GLU A 12 -15.81 -41.03 -42.74
CA GLU A 12 -15.15 -42.32 -42.55
C GLU A 12 -16.16 -43.43 -42.27
N LYS A 13 -17.17 -43.18 -41.45
CA LYS A 13 -18.28 -44.14 -41.20
C LYS A 13 -19.06 -44.44 -42.48
N LYS A 14 -19.31 -43.46 -43.33
CA LYS A 14 -20.03 -43.64 -44.61
C LYS A 14 -19.15 -44.42 -45.62
N LEU A 15 -17.86 -44.16 -45.67
CA LEU A 15 -16.90 -44.96 -46.46
C LEU A 15 -16.89 -46.44 -46.06
N SER A 16 -16.78 -46.71 -44.77
CA SER A 16 -16.83 -48.11 -44.25
C SER A 16 -18.18 -48.77 -44.56
N SER A 17 -19.29 -48.01 -44.50
CA SER A 17 -20.62 -48.49 -44.88
C SER A 17 -20.70 -48.78 -46.37
N LEU A 18 -20.11 -47.98 -47.24
CA LEU A 18 -20.07 -48.19 -48.70
C LEU A 18 -19.30 -49.48 -49.01
N GLN A 19 -18.11 -49.70 -48.47
CA GLN A 19 -17.31 -50.93 -48.64
C GLN A 19 -18.10 -52.16 -48.22
N SER A 20 -18.82 -52.09 -47.10
CA SER A 20 -19.67 -53.16 -46.60
C SER A 20 -20.88 -53.46 -47.49
N GLN A 21 -21.45 -52.44 -48.16
CA GLN A 21 -22.57 -52.56 -49.09
C GLN A 21 -22.12 -53.14 -50.43
N GLU A 22 -20.98 -52.73 -50.95
CA GLU A 22 -20.35 -53.29 -52.15
C GLU A 22 -20.01 -54.82 -51.98
N TYR A 23 -19.44 -55.19 -50.83
CA TYR A 23 -19.11 -56.56 -50.54
C TYR A 23 -20.36 -57.48 -50.43
N ARG A 24 -21.52 -56.93 -50.00
CA ARG A 24 -22.75 -57.68 -49.80
C ARG A 24 -23.64 -57.67 -51.03
N GLY A 25 -23.23 -57.10 -52.18
CA GLY A 25 -24.00 -57.10 -53.43
C GLY A 25 -25.35 -56.41 -53.30
N LYS A 26 -25.44 -55.29 -52.57
CA LYS A 26 -26.67 -54.56 -52.37
C LYS A 26 -27.11 -53.74 -53.59
N ASP A 27 -28.42 -53.46 -53.64
CA ASP A 27 -29.16 -52.67 -54.64
C ASP A 27 -28.46 -51.40 -55.07
N ASP A 28 -28.26 -51.18 -56.36
CA ASP A 28 -27.53 -50.03 -56.94
C ASP A 28 -28.06 -48.66 -56.46
N ALA A 29 -29.40 -48.53 -56.28
CA ALA A 29 -30.01 -47.33 -55.78
C ALA A 29 -29.58 -46.95 -54.33
N LYS A 30 -29.22 -47.91 -53.46
CA LYS A 30 -28.69 -47.67 -52.10
C LYS A 30 -27.22 -47.29 -52.15
N LEU A 31 -26.46 -47.90 -53.05
CA LEU A 31 -25.08 -47.55 -53.31
C LEU A 31 -24.92 -46.11 -53.77
N ASP A 32 -25.77 -45.69 -54.75
CA ASP A 32 -25.75 -44.31 -55.27
C ASP A 32 -26.10 -43.25 -54.21
N LYS A 33 -27.07 -43.52 -53.33
CA LYS A 33 -27.38 -42.65 -52.18
C LYS A 33 -26.21 -42.52 -51.21
N THR A 34 -25.50 -43.61 -50.95
CA THR A 34 -24.34 -43.59 -50.06
C THR A 34 -23.18 -42.83 -50.71
N LYS A 35 -22.92 -43.03 -52.00
CA LYS A 35 -21.93 -42.29 -52.81
C LYS A 35 -22.25 -40.79 -52.83
N ALA A 36 -23.50 -40.41 -53.07
CA ALA A 36 -23.94 -39.02 -53.04
C ALA A 36 -23.73 -38.38 -51.67
N SER A 37 -24.03 -39.13 -50.57
CA SER A 37 -23.78 -38.66 -49.19
C SER A 37 -22.28 -38.44 -48.91
N ILE A 38 -21.42 -39.38 -49.38
CA ILE A 38 -19.97 -39.28 -49.25
C ILE A 38 -19.45 -38.03 -50.00
N ASN A 39 -19.86 -37.83 -51.22
CA ASN A 39 -19.47 -36.64 -52.02
C ASN A 39 -19.91 -35.32 -51.34
N LYS A 40 -21.12 -35.30 -50.75
CA LYS A 40 -21.58 -34.13 -49.96
C LYS A 40 -20.69 -33.89 -48.72
N LEU A 41 -20.36 -34.95 -47.97
CA LEU A 41 -19.48 -34.85 -46.80
C LEU A 41 -18.07 -34.42 -47.20
N GLN A 42 -17.54 -34.93 -48.30
CA GLN A 42 -16.24 -34.56 -48.84
C GLN A 42 -16.20 -33.06 -49.23
N SER A 43 -17.23 -32.59 -49.94
CA SER A 43 -17.38 -31.15 -50.25
C SER A 43 -17.43 -30.29 -48.97
N LEU A 44 -18.17 -30.78 -47.94
CA LEU A 44 -18.26 -30.07 -46.65
C LEU A 44 -16.92 -30.06 -45.91
N ILE A 45 -16.12 -31.15 -45.98
CA ILE A 45 -14.76 -31.23 -45.42
C ILE A 45 -13.86 -30.18 -46.11
N ILE A 46 -13.95 -30.07 -47.44
CA ILE A 46 -13.14 -29.11 -48.20
C ILE A 46 -13.50 -27.67 -47.77
N VAL A 47 -14.80 -27.34 -47.78
CA VAL A 47 -15.26 -25.99 -47.40
C VAL A 47 -14.89 -25.64 -45.93
N THR A 48 -15.12 -26.58 -45.00
CA THR A 48 -14.78 -26.34 -43.59
C THR A 48 -13.28 -26.29 -43.36
N SER A 49 -12.47 -27.06 -44.11
CA SER A 49 -11.01 -26.99 -44.07
C SER A 49 -10.48 -25.64 -44.59
N GLN A 50 -11.09 -25.13 -45.69
CA GLN A 50 -10.78 -23.81 -46.24
C GLN A 50 -11.12 -22.71 -45.22
N ALA A 51 -12.30 -22.76 -44.61
CA ALA A 51 -12.72 -21.80 -43.61
C ALA A 51 -11.78 -21.81 -42.38
N VAL A 52 -11.40 -22.99 -41.90
CA VAL A 52 -10.43 -23.12 -40.79
C VAL A 52 -9.08 -22.51 -41.16
N SER A 53 -8.56 -22.83 -42.37
CA SER A 53 -7.29 -22.28 -42.86
C SER A 53 -7.33 -20.77 -42.98
N THR A 54 -8.39 -20.20 -43.57
CA THR A 54 -8.57 -18.75 -43.71
C THR A 54 -8.64 -18.06 -42.34
N THR A 55 -9.43 -18.61 -41.41
CA THR A 55 -9.56 -18.09 -40.05
C THR A 55 -8.23 -18.17 -39.30
N SER A 56 -7.51 -19.29 -39.40
CA SER A 56 -6.18 -19.45 -38.78
C SER A 56 -5.18 -18.42 -39.32
N SER A 57 -5.16 -18.21 -40.65
CA SER A 57 -4.29 -17.18 -41.27
C SER A 57 -4.66 -15.76 -40.81
N ALA A 58 -5.97 -15.46 -40.66
CA ALA A 58 -6.41 -14.18 -40.15
C ALA A 58 -5.99 -13.95 -38.70
N ILE A 59 -6.13 -14.97 -37.83
CA ILE A 59 -5.68 -14.91 -36.43
C ILE A 59 -4.15 -14.68 -36.35
N THR A 60 -3.37 -15.42 -37.16
CA THR A 60 -1.92 -15.26 -37.22
C THR A 60 -1.54 -13.83 -37.65
N ARG A 61 -2.25 -13.28 -38.65
CA ARG A 61 -1.99 -11.90 -39.09
C ARG A 61 -2.29 -10.87 -38.03
N VAL A 62 -3.41 -10.98 -37.30
CA VAL A 62 -3.75 -10.08 -36.19
C VAL A 62 -2.70 -10.18 -35.10
N ARG A 63 -2.28 -11.40 -34.73
CA ARG A 63 -1.21 -11.61 -33.76
C ARG A 63 0.09 -10.92 -34.18
N ASP A 64 0.56 -11.15 -35.40
CA ASP A 64 1.89 -10.72 -35.83
C ASP A 64 1.93 -9.22 -36.16
N ASN A 65 0.86 -8.68 -36.77
CA ASN A 65 0.82 -7.29 -37.25
C ASN A 65 0.22 -6.29 -36.26
N GLU A 66 -0.57 -6.76 -35.28
CA GLU A 66 -1.26 -5.87 -34.34
C GLU A 66 -0.85 -6.12 -32.88
N LEU A 67 -0.95 -7.36 -32.40
CA LEU A 67 -0.67 -7.67 -31.00
C LEU A 67 0.81 -7.53 -30.64
N VAL A 68 1.71 -8.06 -31.47
CA VAL A 68 3.16 -8.01 -31.21
C VAL A 68 3.67 -6.57 -31.11
N PRO A 69 3.36 -5.65 -32.06
CA PRO A 69 3.74 -4.25 -31.94
C PRO A 69 3.20 -3.59 -30.66
N GLN A 70 1.93 -3.85 -30.30
CA GLN A 70 1.34 -3.29 -29.08
C GLN A 70 2.02 -3.77 -27.81
N LEU A 71 2.43 -5.04 -27.73
CA LEU A 71 3.19 -5.57 -26.60
C LEU A 71 4.58 -4.92 -26.49
N VAL A 72 5.24 -4.71 -27.61
CA VAL A 72 6.52 -4.00 -27.67
C VAL A 72 6.35 -2.55 -27.22
N ASP A 73 5.34 -1.84 -27.73
CA ASP A 73 5.07 -0.45 -27.35
C ASP A 73 4.70 -0.32 -25.87
N MET A 74 3.98 -1.31 -25.30
CA MET A 74 3.69 -1.38 -23.86
C MET A 74 4.97 -1.58 -23.03
N CYS A 75 5.91 -2.38 -23.49
CA CYS A 75 7.20 -2.54 -22.84
C CYS A 75 7.99 -1.23 -22.81
N TYR A 76 8.06 -0.51 -23.94
CA TYR A 76 8.70 0.81 -24.02
C TYR A 76 7.98 1.85 -23.16
N GLY A 77 6.64 1.85 -23.14
CA GLY A 77 5.83 2.71 -22.26
C GLY A 77 6.15 2.47 -20.78
N SER A 78 6.25 1.20 -20.38
CA SER A 78 6.64 0.80 -19.03
C SER A 78 8.07 1.26 -18.69
N LEU A 79 9.01 1.11 -19.62
CA LEU A 79 10.39 1.58 -19.44
C LEU A 79 10.44 3.10 -19.24
N ASN A 80 9.73 3.86 -20.06
CA ASN A 80 9.70 5.33 -19.96
C ASN A 80 9.07 5.78 -18.64
N MET A 81 7.99 5.12 -18.19
CA MET A 81 7.37 5.38 -16.89
C MET A 81 8.38 5.16 -15.75
N TRP A 82 9.07 4.03 -15.72
CA TRP A 82 10.02 3.74 -14.64
C TRP A 82 11.27 4.61 -14.67
N ARG A 83 11.72 5.05 -15.84
CA ARG A 83 12.78 6.07 -15.97
C ARG A 83 12.36 7.42 -15.39
N SER A 84 11.15 7.86 -15.70
CA SER A 84 10.62 9.11 -15.13
C SER A 84 10.46 9.00 -13.61
N MET A 85 9.95 7.87 -13.12
CA MET A 85 9.86 7.63 -11.66
C MET A 85 11.25 7.64 -11.00
N ASN A 86 12.26 7.04 -11.62
CA ASN A 86 13.63 7.07 -11.09
C ASN A 86 14.16 8.51 -10.98
N GLN A 87 13.98 9.32 -12.03
CA GLN A 87 14.37 10.73 -12.01
C GLN A 87 13.68 11.52 -10.87
N PHE A 88 12.39 11.29 -10.67
CA PHE A 88 11.68 11.91 -9.55
C PHE A 88 12.18 11.43 -8.19
N HIS A 89 12.46 10.14 -8.03
CA HIS A 89 13.02 9.61 -6.77
C HIS A 89 14.43 10.14 -6.52
N GLU A 90 15.26 10.33 -7.54
CA GLU A 90 16.59 10.96 -7.42
C GLU A 90 16.47 12.42 -6.91
N ILE A 91 15.55 13.21 -7.50
CA ILE A 91 15.30 14.58 -7.07
C ILE A 91 14.82 14.60 -5.61
N GLN A 92 13.85 13.74 -5.27
CA GLN A 92 13.32 13.64 -3.91
C GLN A 92 14.41 13.22 -2.91
N ASN A 93 15.24 12.24 -3.27
CA ASN A 93 16.37 11.81 -2.44
C ASN A 93 17.35 12.98 -2.21
N ASN A 94 17.71 13.73 -3.26
CA ASN A 94 18.60 14.88 -3.13
C ASN A 94 18.04 15.97 -2.22
N ILE A 95 16.74 16.29 -2.34
CA ILE A 95 16.06 17.26 -1.48
C ILE A 95 16.10 16.79 -0.01
N VAL A 96 15.76 15.55 0.24
CA VAL A 96 15.70 14.99 1.61
C VAL A 96 17.08 14.90 2.25
N GLN A 97 18.13 14.60 1.48
CA GLN A 97 19.51 14.62 1.97
C GLN A 97 19.95 16.03 2.38
N GLN A 98 19.54 17.08 1.66
CA GLN A 98 19.83 18.48 2.03
C GLN A 98 19.12 18.88 3.33
N VAL A 99 17.88 18.42 3.53
CA VAL A 99 17.10 18.72 4.75
C VAL A 99 17.68 18.03 6.00
N ARG A 100 18.43 16.95 5.85
CA ARG A 100 19.06 16.22 6.96
C ARG A 100 19.97 17.08 7.85
N GLY A 101 20.59 18.11 7.28
CA GLY A 101 21.48 19.02 8.00
C GLY A 101 20.82 20.26 8.62
N LEU A 102 19.52 20.46 8.41
CA LEU A 102 18.81 21.61 8.94
C LEU A 102 18.61 21.49 10.45
N VAL A 103 19.31 22.32 11.20
CA VAL A 103 19.12 22.43 12.66
C VAL A 103 17.90 23.31 12.92
N HIS A 104 16.84 22.71 13.44
CA HIS A 104 15.68 23.48 13.87
C HIS A 104 16.05 24.26 15.15
N ARG A 105 16.03 25.60 15.12
CA ARG A 105 16.09 26.42 16.33
C ARG A 105 14.79 26.16 17.12
N PRO A 106 14.85 25.57 18.32
CA PRO A 106 13.67 25.32 19.11
C PRO A 106 13.05 26.67 19.50
N ILE A 107 11.86 26.97 18.97
CA ILE A 107 11.04 28.04 19.54
C ILE A 107 10.57 27.53 20.89
N SER A 108 11.19 28.09 21.96
CA SER A 108 10.90 27.72 23.35
C SER A 108 9.40 27.91 23.61
N GLY A 109 8.74 26.88 24.16
CA GLY A 109 7.37 27.00 24.67
C GLY A 109 6.22 26.46 23.78
N GLN A 110 6.45 26.08 22.51
CA GLN A 110 5.38 25.50 21.72
C GLN A 110 5.23 23.99 22.00
N TYR A 111 4.11 23.60 22.58
CA TYR A 111 3.68 22.19 22.73
C TYR A 111 3.09 21.66 21.43
N THR A 112 2.98 20.35 21.31
CA THR A 112 2.32 19.68 20.18
C THR A 112 0.84 20.09 20.11
N SER A 113 0.45 20.79 19.03
CA SER A 113 -0.95 21.18 18.83
C SER A 113 -1.80 19.98 18.37
N ASP A 114 -3.13 20.12 18.51
CA ASP A 114 -4.05 19.10 18.01
C ASP A 114 -3.95 18.93 16.48
N LEU A 115 -3.65 20.03 15.76
CA LEU A 115 -3.40 19.98 14.32
C LEU A 115 -2.17 19.13 13.97
N HIS A 116 -1.06 19.27 14.73
CA HIS A 116 0.13 18.42 14.54
C HIS A 116 -0.19 16.95 14.78
N ARG A 117 -1.01 16.63 15.80
CA ARG A 117 -1.40 15.25 16.10
C ARG A 117 -2.26 14.65 15.01
N VAL A 118 -3.21 15.42 14.46
CA VAL A 118 -4.04 14.99 13.32
C VAL A 118 -3.14 14.79 12.10
N ALA A 119 -2.30 15.76 11.75
CA ALA A 119 -1.39 15.66 10.62
C ALA A 119 -0.43 14.46 10.71
N THR A 120 0.05 14.11 11.92
CA THR A 120 0.91 12.93 12.11
C THR A 120 0.13 11.63 11.87
N ARG A 121 -1.13 11.52 12.32
CA ARG A 121 -1.99 10.36 12.05
C ARG A 121 -2.33 10.24 10.57
N ASP A 122 -2.62 11.36 9.92
CA ASP A 122 -2.89 11.39 8.48
C ASP A 122 -1.66 10.96 7.68
N LEU A 123 -0.46 11.40 8.10
CA LEU A 123 0.81 10.96 7.53
C LEU A 123 1.02 9.45 7.72
N GLU A 124 0.76 8.91 8.91
CA GLU A 124 0.86 7.46 9.20
C GLU A 124 -0.06 6.67 8.28
N ALA A 125 -1.32 7.09 8.15
CA ALA A 125 -2.28 6.45 7.25
C ALA A 125 -1.86 6.54 5.78
N ALA A 126 -1.37 7.71 5.33
CA ALA A 126 -0.93 7.93 3.96
C ALA A 126 0.29 7.06 3.60
N VAL A 127 1.30 6.97 4.47
CA VAL A 127 2.50 6.15 4.25
C VAL A 127 2.15 4.66 4.30
N SER A 128 1.25 4.23 5.19
CA SER A 128 0.74 2.86 5.24
C SER A 128 -0.01 2.48 3.95
N SER A 129 -0.84 3.40 3.44
CA SER A 129 -1.51 3.23 2.15
C SER A 129 -0.53 3.16 0.99
N TRP A 130 0.52 3.99 1.01
CA TRP A 130 1.60 3.95 0.02
C TRP A 130 2.32 2.61 0.02
N HIS A 131 2.72 2.10 1.20
CA HIS A 131 3.32 0.77 1.34
C HIS A 131 2.45 -0.33 0.71
N SER A 132 1.16 -0.34 1.04
CA SER A 132 0.20 -1.31 0.49
C SER A 132 0.04 -1.19 -1.03
N SER A 133 0.00 0.04 -1.54
CA SER A 133 -0.14 0.33 -2.97
C SER A 133 1.12 -0.05 -3.75
N PHE A 134 2.31 0.19 -3.18
CA PHE A 134 3.58 -0.22 -3.77
C PHE A 134 3.65 -1.75 -3.93
N ASN A 135 3.38 -2.49 -2.87
CA ASN A 135 3.40 -3.96 -2.92
C ASN A 135 2.38 -4.50 -3.92
N ARG A 136 1.18 -3.90 -3.97
CA ARG A 136 0.13 -4.28 -4.93
C ARG A 136 0.54 -3.98 -6.38
N LEU A 137 1.18 -2.84 -6.63
CA LEU A 137 1.67 -2.48 -7.96
C LEU A 137 2.67 -3.52 -8.48
N ILE A 138 3.67 -3.87 -7.67
CA ILE A 138 4.69 -4.85 -8.08
C ILE A 138 4.07 -6.24 -8.29
N LYS A 139 3.19 -6.65 -7.38
CA LYS A 139 2.46 -7.91 -7.50
C LYS A 139 1.68 -7.99 -8.81
N PHE A 140 0.90 -6.96 -9.15
CA PHE A 140 0.10 -6.94 -10.37
C PHE A 140 0.94 -6.89 -11.65
N HIS A 141 2.07 -6.20 -11.62
CA HIS A 141 3.01 -6.24 -12.74
C HIS A 141 3.51 -7.67 -13.00
N ARG A 142 3.94 -8.39 -11.96
CA ARG A 142 4.39 -9.78 -12.08
C ARG A 142 3.26 -10.68 -12.56
N GLU A 143 2.09 -10.62 -11.91
CA GLU A 143 0.92 -11.44 -12.29
C GLU A 143 0.51 -11.23 -13.74
N TYR A 144 0.50 -9.97 -14.21
CA TYR A 144 0.16 -9.65 -15.59
C TYR A 144 1.15 -10.29 -16.58
N ILE A 145 2.45 -10.14 -16.36
CA ILE A 145 3.46 -10.71 -17.26
C ILE A 145 3.49 -12.23 -17.19
N HIS A 146 3.28 -12.82 -16.02
CA HIS A 146 3.13 -14.27 -15.88
C HIS A 146 1.93 -14.80 -16.67
N ALA A 147 0.78 -14.13 -16.58
CA ALA A 147 -0.41 -14.50 -17.34
C ALA A 147 -0.18 -14.36 -18.85
N LEU A 148 0.47 -13.28 -19.28
CA LEU A 148 0.85 -13.07 -20.68
C LEU A 148 1.77 -14.17 -21.21
N TYR A 149 2.83 -14.48 -20.47
CA TYR A 149 3.75 -15.56 -20.83
C TYR A 149 3.05 -16.93 -20.90
N ALA A 150 2.21 -17.23 -19.92
CA ALA A 150 1.45 -18.48 -19.91
C ALA A 150 0.49 -18.57 -21.12
N TRP A 151 -0.18 -17.47 -21.46
CA TRP A 151 -1.05 -17.39 -22.63
C TRP A 151 -0.26 -17.60 -23.92
N VAL A 152 0.87 -16.90 -24.10
CA VAL A 152 1.75 -17.07 -25.25
C VAL A 152 2.21 -18.53 -25.40
N LYS A 153 2.66 -19.13 -24.29
CA LYS A 153 3.13 -20.53 -24.26
C LYS A 153 2.03 -21.52 -24.63
N LEU A 154 0.81 -21.34 -24.14
CA LEU A 154 -0.31 -22.22 -24.43
C LEU A 154 -0.85 -22.09 -25.87
N THR A 155 -0.78 -20.90 -26.45
CA THR A 155 -1.38 -20.62 -27.75
C THR A 155 -0.43 -20.73 -28.92
N LEU A 156 0.89 -20.53 -28.72
CA LEU A 156 1.88 -20.47 -29.80
C LEU A 156 2.79 -21.68 -29.88
N LEU A 157 2.98 -22.43 -28.80
CA LEU A 157 3.75 -23.66 -28.84
C LEU A 157 2.90 -24.80 -29.41
N PRO A 158 3.42 -25.56 -30.40
CA PRO A 158 2.69 -26.71 -30.92
C PRO A 158 2.49 -27.74 -29.81
N VAL A 159 1.24 -28.14 -29.59
CA VAL A 159 0.94 -29.34 -28.77
C VAL A 159 1.56 -30.52 -29.52
N SER A 160 2.42 -31.27 -28.84
CA SER A 160 3.02 -32.49 -29.37
C SER A 160 1.93 -33.50 -29.76
N SER A 161 1.41 -33.39 -30.96
CA SER A 161 0.56 -34.42 -31.57
C SER A 161 1.47 -35.27 -32.43
N ASP A 162 1.33 -36.57 -32.31
CA ASP A 162 2.08 -37.64 -33.01
C ASP A 162 1.99 -37.60 -34.55
N SER A 163 1.76 -36.46 -35.13
CA SER A 163 1.74 -36.26 -36.57
C SER A 163 3.10 -35.83 -37.10
N PRO A 164 3.70 -36.57 -38.09
CA PRO A 164 5.02 -36.26 -38.63
C PRO A 164 5.09 -35.01 -39.49
N GLN A 165 4.01 -34.22 -39.57
CA GLN A 165 4.05 -32.88 -40.22
C GLN A 165 4.70 -31.89 -39.24
N LYS A 166 5.97 -31.57 -39.53
CA LYS A 166 6.69 -30.40 -38.95
C LYS A 166 5.83 -29.16 -39.13
N GLN A 167 4.99 -28.83 -38.14
CA GLN A 167 4.41 -27.50 -38.04
C GLN A 167 5.57 -26.55 -37.71
N HIS A 168 6.06 -25.83 -38.70
CA HIS A 168 7.02 -24.75 -38.52
C HIS A 168 6.33 -23.71 -37.65
N SER A 169 6.70 -23.66 -36.37
CA SER A 169 6.36 -22.50 -35.53
C SER A 169 6.84 -21.24 -36.26
N SER A 170 5.97 -20.26 -36.44
CA SER A 170 6.35 -18.98 -37.02
C SER A 170 7.56 -18.43 -36.26
N PRO A 171 8.62 -17.93 -36.94
CA PRO A 171 9.77 -17.31 -36.29
C PRO A 171 9.34 -16.26 -35.28
N ILE A 172 8.34 -15.44 -35.62
CA ILE A 172 7.76 -14.41 -34.76
C ILE A 172 7.16 -15.02 -33.47
N ALA A 173 6.53 -16.20 -33.53
CA ALA A 173 5.99 -16.86 -32.36
C ALA A 173 7.09 -17.32 -31.38
N ILE A 174 8.23 -17.77 -31.90
CA ILE A 174 9.39 -18.17 -31.08
C ILE A 174 9.99 -16.93 -30.41
N GLU A 175 10.20 -15.86 -31.19
CA GLU A 175 10.75 -14.60 -30.67
C GLU A 175 9.82 -13.94 -29.65
N LEU A 176 8.50 -13.92 -29.89
CA LEU A 176 7.52 -13.43 -28.94
C LEU A 176 7.53 -14.22 -27.61
N THR A 177 7.65 -15.55 -27.71
CA THR A 177 7.74 -16.40 -26.50
C THR A 177 9.00 -16.07 -25.72
N ALA A 178 10.14 -15.93 -26.39
CA ALA A 178 11.41 -15.59 -25.77
C ALA A 178 11.39 -14.16 -25.16
N PHE A 179 10.77 -13.20 -25.84
CA PHE A 179 10.56 -11.84 -25.32
C PHE A 179 9.72 -11.84 -24.03
N CYS A 180 8.59 -12.56 -24.01
CA CYS A 180 7.74 -12.64 -22.82
C CYS A 180 8.43 -13.39 -21.66
N ASP A 181 9.25 -14.41 -21.97
CA ASP A 181 10.03 -15.12 -20.95
C ASP A 181 11.10 -14.23 -20.32
N GLU A 182 11.84 -13.48 -21.13
CA GLU A 182 12.84 -12.54 -20.64
C GLU A 182 12.19 -11.42 -19.80
N TRP A 183 11.03 -10.91 -20.23
CA TRP A 183 10.29 -9.92 -19.44
C TRP A 183 9.84 -10.48 -18.09
N LYS A 184 9.30 -11.68 -18.09
CA LYS A 184 8.95 -12.40 -16.86
C LYS A 184 10.15 -12.56 -15.94
N GLN A 185 11.25 -13.10 -16.44
CA GLN A 185 12.49 -13.28 -15.66
C GLN A 185 13.03 -11.96 -15.11
N ALA A 186 12.99 -10.89 -15.90
CA ALA A 186 13.43 -9.57 -15.49
C ALA A 186 12.63 -9.06 -14.27
N LEU A 187 11.30 -9.25 -14.26
CA LEU A 187 10.46 -8.85 -13.14
C LEU A 187 10.58 -9.76 -11.91
N ASP A 188 10.80 -11.06 -12.11
CA ASP A 188 10.95 -12.04 -11.03
C ASP A 188 12.24 -11.80 -10.21
N HIS A 189 13.31 -11.32 -10.87
CA HIS A 189 14.58 -11.03 -10.22
C HIS A 189 14.70 -9.63 -9.61
N LEU A 190 13.66 -8.79 -9.70
CA LEU A 190 13.69 -7.46 -9.09
C LEU A 190 13.61 -7.52 -7.57
N PRO A 191 14.56 -6.87 -6.85
CA PRO A 191 14.60 -6.87 -5.39
C PRO A 191 13.67 -5.79 -4.82
N ASP A 192 12.35 -6.02 -4.85
CA ASP A 192 11.33 -5.11 -4.32
C ASP A 192 11.27 -5.08 -2.79
N THR A 193 11.80 -6.10 -2.12
CA THR A 193 11.78 -6.24 -0.66
C THR A 193 12.48 -5.08 0.04
N VAL A 194 13.62 -4.60 -0.48
CA VAL A 194 14.39 -3.50 0.12
C VAL A 194 13.57 -2.21 0.14
N ALA A 195 12.92 -1.87 -0.96
CA ALA A 195 12.07 -0.68 -1.05
C ALA A 195 10.81 -0.82 -0.18
N SER A 196 10.17 -1.99 -0.19
CA SER A 196 9.01 -2.30 0.65
C SER A 196 9.32 -2.16 2.13
N GLU A 197 10.42 -2.76 2.61
CA GLU A 197 10.84 -2.69 4.02
C GLU A 197 11.28 -1.27 4.42
N ALA A 198 11.88 -0.49 3.52
CA ALA A 198 12.21 0.90 3.79
C ALA A 198 10.93 1.74 4.03
N ILE A 199 9.91 1.60 3.19
CA ILE A 199 8.61 2.29 3.38
C ILE A 199 7.96 1.83 4.69
N LYS A 200 7.93 0.52 4.97
CA LYS A 200 7.36 -0.05 6.19
C LYS A 200 8.10 0.43 7.44
N SER A 201 9.42 0.52 7.39
CA SER A 201 10.23 1.08 8.48
C SER A 201 9.84 2.53 8.76
N PHE A 202 9.58 3.31 7.72
CA PHE A 202 9.12 4.69 7.88
C PHE A 202 7.69 4.78 8.45
N VAL A 203 6.79 3.86 8.12
CA VAL A 203 5.48 3.74 8.80
C VAL A 203 5.69 3.59 10.31
N ASN A 204 6.58 2.69 10.73
CA ASN A 204 6.89 2.47 12.14
C ASN A 204 7.48 3.72 12.81
N VAL A 205 8.34 4.46 12.10
CA VAL A 205 8.90 5.74 12.57
C VAL A 205 7.78 6.75 12.85
N VAL A 206 6.84 6.92 11.92
CA VAL A 206 5.70 7.85 12.09
C VAL A 206 4.77 7.37 13.21
N HIS A 207 4.54 6.06 13.33
CA HIS A 207 3.76 5.48 14.43
C HIS A 207 4.36 5.79 15.81
N VAL A 208 5.68 5.68 15.96
CA VAL A 208 6.38 6.02 17.21
C VAL A 208 6.20 7.51 17.53
N ILE A 209 6.28 8.40 16.53
CA ILE A 209 6.01 9.83 16.72
C ILE A 209 4.58 10.05 17.20
N SER A 210 3.59 9.45 16.55
CA SER A 210 2.17 9.52 16.91
C SER A 210 1.93 9.07 18.36
N THR A 211 2.54 7.96 18.76
CA THR A 211 2.45 7.44 20.13
C THR A 211 3.01 8.41 21.16
N LYS A 212 4.17 9.03 20.87
CA LYS A 212 4.79 10.01 21.78
C LYS A 212 3.98 11.31 21.91
N GLN A 213 3.41 11.76 20.82
CA GLN A 213 2.47 12.90 20.85
C GLN A 213 1.22 12.60 21.70
N GLU A 214 0.74 11.37 21.66
CA GLU A 214 -0.40 10.94 22.49
C GLU A 214 -0.04 10.86 23.99
N GLU A 215 1.19 10.37 24.32
CA GLU A 215 1.72 10.40 25.68
C GLU A 215 1.83 11.83 26.23
N GLU A 216 2.40 12.75 25.45
CA GLU A 216 2.49 14.17 25.77
C GLU A 216 1.11 14.77 26.06
N PHE A 217 0.13 14.48 25.21
CA PHE A 217 -1.23 14.96 25.36
C PHE A 217 -1.91 14.44 26.64
N LYS A 218 -1.69 13.18 27.00
CA LYS A 218 -2.20 12.62 28.28
C LYS A 218 -1.62 13.34 29.50
N VAL A 219 -0.31 13.67 29.45
CA VAL A 219 0.33 14.44 30.55
C VAL A 219 -0.24 15.83 30.60
N LYS A 220 -0.38 16.53 29.46
CA LYS A 220 -1.03 17.85 29.36
C LYS A 220 -2.41 17.86 29.98
N LYS A 221 -3.27 16.89 29.62
CA LYS A 221 -4.64 16.79 30.20
C LYS A 221 -4.60 16.62 31.70
N ARG A 222 -3.69 15.82 32.24
CA ARG A 222 -3.56 15.67 33.71
C ARG A 222 -3.16 16.98 34.37
N ALA A 223 -2.18 17.69 33.82
CA ALA A 223 -1.77 19.00 34.34
C ALA A 223 -2.94 20.00 34.32
N GLU A 224 -3.73 20.03 33.26
CA GLU A 224 -4.94 20.87 33.16
C GLU A 224 -6.00 20.51 34.21
N ILE A 225 -6.22 19.23 34.47
CA ILE A 225 -7.19 18.76 35.48
C ILE A 225 -6.73 19.22 36.87
N TYR A 226 -5.47 18.99 37.22
CA TYR A 226 -4.94 19.41 38.53
C TYR A 226 -4.90 20.94 38.68
N SER A 227 -4.62 21.68 37.63
CA SER A 227 -4.69 23.14 37.63
C SER A 227 -6.11 23.65 37.91
N ARG A 228 -7.13 23.05 37.29
CA ARG A 228 -8.55 23.38 37.56
C ARG A 228 -8.96 23.01 38.97
N GLU A 229 -8.49 21.89 39.51
CA GLU A 229 -8.72 21.47 40.89
C GLU A 229 -8.09 22.46 41.89
N LEU A 230 -6.84 22.86 41.64
CA LEU A 230 -6.15 23.89 42.44
C LEU A 230 -6.89 25.23 42.40
N GLU A 231 -7.39 25.68 41.27
CA GLU A 231 -8.15 26.92 41.12
C GLU A 231 -9.47 26.86 41.94
N LYS A 232 -10.20 25.74 41.83
CA LYS A 232 -11.43 25.53 42.63
C LYS A 232 -11.16 25.55 44.13
N LYS A 233 -10.11 24.87 44.61
CA LYS A 233 -9.73 24.85 46.03
C LYS A 233 -9.26 26.22 46.49
N SER A 234 -8.50 26.95 45.67
CA SER A 234 -8.02 28.30 45.95
C SER A 234 -9.16 29.31 46.04
N THR A 235 -10.15 29.25 45.15
CA THR A 235 -11.36 30.10 45.22
C THR A 235 -12.22 29.77 46.41
N ALA A 236 -12.39 28.52 46.77
CA ALA A 236 -13.11 28.09 47.97
C ALA A 236 -12.41 28.62 49.24
N LEU A 237 -11.08 28.52 49.33
CA LEU A 237 -10.31 29.06 50.47
C LEU A 237 -10.51 30.58 50.62
N ARG A 238 -10.38 31.34 49.52
CA ARG A 238 -10.60 32.79 49.52
C ARG A 238 -12.01 33.15 50.00
N ALA A 239 -13.02 32.39 49.61
CA ALA A 239 -14.38 32.62 50.07
C ALA A 239 -14.56 32.38 51.59
N ILE A 240 -13.88 31.31 52.13
CA ILE A 240 -13.88 31.01 53.57
C ILE A 240 -13.07 32.09 54.30
N GLU A 241 -11.89 32.52 53.84
CA GLU A 241 -11.10 33.59 54.44
C GLU A 241 -11.89 34.90 54.50
N LYS A 242 -12.58 35.26 53.40
CA LYS A 242 -13.42 36.45 53.39
C LYS A 242 -14.51 36.44 54.44
N LYS A 243 -15.19 35.32 54.59
CA LYS A 243 -16.24 35.14 55.64
C LYS A 243 -15.64 35.20 57.04
N TYR A 244 -14.50 34.53 57.27
CA TYR A 244 -13.80 34.53 58.53
C TYR A 244 -13.36 35.92 58.94
N TYR A 245 -12.75 36.73 58.06
CA TYR A 245 -12.35 38.10 58.32
C TYR A 245 -13.55 39.02 58.51
N GLN A 246 -14.65 38.86 57.81
CA GLN A 246 -15.89 39.61 58.01
C GLN A 246 -16.49 39.33 59.38
N THR A 247 -16.54 38.08 59.82
CA THR A 247 -17.03 37.71 61.13
C THR A 247 -16.13 38.24 62.25
N TYR A 248 -14.82 38.17 62.09
CA TYR A 248 -13.85 38.70 63.06
C TYR A 248 -13.88 40.22 63.14
N SER A 249 -14.09 40.93 62.05
CA SER A 249 -14.27 42.39 62.01
C SER A 249 -15.59 42.83 62.68
N MET A 250 -16.64 42.00 62.64
CA MET A 250 -17.88 42.30 63.30
C MET A 250 -17.84 42.05 64.83
N VAL A 251 -17.04 41.06 65.27
CA VAL A 251 -16.88 40.72 66.70
C VAL A 251 -15.92 41.70 67.40
N GLY A 252 -15.01 42.36 66.65
CA GLY A 252 -14.03 43.30 67.20
C GLY A 252 -14.56 44.71 67.52
N VAL A 253 -15.85 45.03 67.27
CA VAL A 253 -16.44 46.37 67.47
C VAL A 253 -17.41 46.41 68.65
N GLY A 254 -17.28 45.54 69.62
CA GLY A 254 -18.18 45.67 70.78
C GLY A 254 -17.80 44.81 71.92
N ILE A 255 -16.96 45.33 72.84
CA ILE A 255 -17.15 45.26 74.30
C ILE A 255 -16.09 46.13 74.97
N PRO A 256 -16.43 47.19 75.66
CA PRO A 256 -15.64 47.70 76.74
C PRO A 256 -16.15 47.14 78.05
N GLY A 257 -15.30 46.46 78.81
CA GLY A 257 -15.53 46.30 80.24
C GLY A 257 -15.70 44.94 80.79
N GLY A 258 -14.70 44.49 81.54
CA GLY A 258 -14.81 43.89 82.89
C GLY A 258 -15.36 42.48 83.01
N GLY A 259 -14.50 41.56 83.43
CA GLY A 259 -14.92 40.27 83.97
C GLY A 259 -13.77 39.28 84.12
N ASP A 260 -13.14 39.35 85.33
CA ASP A 260 -12.18 38.41 85.82
C ASP A 260 -12.88 37.03 85.99
N GLY A 261 -12.43 36.01 85.35
CA GLY A 261 -12.87 34.63 85.54
C GLY A 261 -11.85 33.63 85.06
N PRO A 262 -11.30 32.78 85.97
CA PRO A 262 -10.25 31.84 85.59
C PRO A 262 -10.94 30.54 85.10
N ASP A 263 -11.05 30.40 83.84
CA ASP A 263 -11.15 29.07 83.21
C ASP A 263 -10.62 29.10 81.80
N GLY A 264 -9.28 28.96 81.71
CA GLY A 264 -8.56 28.81 80.49
C GLY A 264 -8.90 27.47 79.84
N GLN A 265 -10.06 27.35 79.25
CA GLN A 265 -10.22 26.38 78.19
C GLN A 265 -9.51 26.88 76.93
N LEU A 266 -8.23 26.49 76.80
CA LEU A 266 -7.54 26.46 75.55
C LEU A 266 -8.43 25.67 74.55
N LEU A 267 -9.27 26.43 73.84
CA LEU A 267 -9.84 25.95 72.60
C LEU A 267 -8.63 25.60 71.71
N ASP A 268 -8.30 24.34 71.65
CA ASP A 268 -7.41 23.75 70.65
C ASP A 268 -8.07 23.91 69.27
N ALA A 269 -8.11 25.17 68.87
CA ALA A 269 -8.61 25.58 67.57
C ALA A 269 -7.58 25.12 66.52
N ARG A 270 -7.64 23.87 66.14
CA ARG A 270 -7.15 23.46 64.86
C ARG A 270 -7.71 24.46 63.85
N ASP A 271 -6.84 25.38 63.40
CA ASP A 271 -7.22 26.39 62.45
C ASP A 271 -7.77 25.71 61.20
N PRO A 272 -9.10 25.75 60.94
CA PRO A 272 -9.70 25.09 59.79
C PRO A 272 -9.15 25.62 58.47
N LEU A 273 -8.54 26.79 58.50
CA LEU A 273 -7.79 27.39 57.40
C LEU A 273 -6.43 26.72 57.21
N ALA A 274 -5.77 26.25 58.27
CA ALA A 274 -4.47 25.55 58.15
C ALA A 274 -4.56 24.23 57.37
N GLU A 275 -5.63 23.46 57.64
CA GLU A 275 -5.87 22.20 56.89
C GLU A 275 -6.15 22.46 55.40
N LYS A 276 -6.97 23.48 55.10
CA LYS A 276 -7.26 23.85 53.70
C LYS A 276 -6.05 24.42 53.00
N LYS A 277 -5.21 25.22 53.68
CA LYS A 277 -3.93 25.68 53.16
C LYS A 277 -2.96 24.54 52.85
N ALA A 278 -2.90 23.53 53.73
CA ALA A 278 -2.10 22.32 53.52
C ALA A 278 -2.58 21.53 52.30
N GLU A 279 -3.89 21.32 52.13
CA GLU A 279 -4.47 20.69 50.95
C GLU A 279 -4.10 21.42 49.65
N ILE A 280 -4.16 22.75 49.63
CA ILE A 280 -3.79 23.57 48.47
C ILE A 280 -2.29 23.46 48.18
N ALA A 281 -1.45 23.43 49.22
CA ALA A 281 -0.01 23.25 49.06
C ALA A 281 0.31 21.88 48.37
N VAL A 282 -0.39 20.83 48.79
CA VAL A 282 -0.27 19.50 48.13
C VAL A 282 -0.76 19.54 46.68
N CYS A 283 -1.92 20.17 46.43
CA CYS A 283 -2.40 20.33 45.04
C CYS A 283 -1.43 21.15 44.17
N ARG A 284 -0.84 22.21 44.71
CA ARG A 284 0.16 23.03 43.98
C ARG A 284 1.37 22.19 43.57
N ARG A 285 1.93 21.39 44.49
CA ARG A 285 3.04 20.49 44.16
C ARG A 285 2.68 19.51 43.06
N LYS A 286 1.47 18.92 43.12
CA LYS A 286 1.00 18.02 42.05
C LYS A 286 0.93 18.70 40.68
N VAL A 287 0.46 19.96 40.65
CA VAL A 287 0.42 20.76 39.41
C VAL A 287 1.83 21.03 38.90
N GLU A 288 2.75 21.46 39.78
CA GLU A 288 4.14 21.75 39.45
C GLU A 288 4.84 20.49 38.91
N ASP A 289 4.68 19.33 39.56
CA ASP A 289 5.24 18.06 39.10
C ASP A 289 4.72 17.66 37.70
N GLU A 290 3.41 17.77 37.46
CA GLU A 290 2.85 17.42 36.14
C GLU A 290 3.22 18.46 35.07
N MET A 291 3.39 19.72 35.41
CA MET A 291 3.89 20.74 34.47
C MET A 291 5.37 20.48 34.07
N VAL A 292 6.20 20.06 35.01
CA VAL A 292 7.59 19.67 34.73
C VAL A 292 7.62 18.41 33.86
N ARG A 293 6.77 17.42 34.15
CA ARG A 293 6.64 16.22 33.31
C ARG A 293 6.17 16.57 31.90
N HIS A 294 5.19 17.48 31.77
CA HIS A 294 4.72 17.95 30.47
C HIS A 294 5.81 18.65 29.67
N ALA A 295 6.54 19.59 30.30
CA ALA A 295 7.66 20.27 29.64
C ALA A 295 8.71 19.30 29.11
N LYS A 296 9.08 18.30 29.92
CA LYS A 296 10.00 17.22 29.51
C LYS A 296 9.44 16.38 28.36
N ALA A 297 8.14 16.01 28.43
CA ALA A 297 7.50 15.26 27.36
C ALA A 297 7.48 16.04 26.04
N VAL A 298 7.19 17.34 26.07
CA VAL A 298 7.25 18.21 24.87
C VAL A 298 8.63 18.23 24.24
N GLU A 299 9.68 18.36 25.05
CA GLU A 299 11.06 18.38 24.55
C GLU A 299 11.45 17.04 23.90
N VAL A 300 11.12 15.93 24.57
CA VAL A 300 11.35 14.58 24.03
C VAL A 300 10.59 14.36 22.74
N THR A 301 9.31 14.73 22.68
CA THR A 301 8.49 14.58 21.47
C THR A 301 9.05 15.39 20.31
N LYS A 302 9.46 16.63 20.54
CA LYS A 302 10.04 17.49 19.50
C LYS A 302 11.35 16.97 18.96
N SER A 303 12.31 16.68 19.86
CA SER A 303 13.63 16.19 19.46
C SER A 303 13.54 14.86 18.71
N MET A 304 12.67 13.97 19.19
CA MET A 304 12.46 12.66 18.58
C MET A 304 11.74 12.79 17.21
N THR A 305 10.72 13.64 17.09
CA THR A 305 10.01 13.88 15.82
C THR A 305 10.98 14.36 14.75
N LEU A 306 11.79 15.36 15.06
CA LEU A 306 12.76 15.92 14.13
C LEU A 306 13.80 14.87 13.72
N ASN A 307 14.44 14.22 14.70
CA ASN A 307 15.45 13.22 14.45
C ASN A 307 14.91 12.04 13.63
N ASN A 308 13.73 11.54 13.97
CA ASN A 308 13.14 10.38 13.32
C ASN A 308 12.75 10.67 11.86
N ILE A 309 12.24 11.87 11.57
CA ILE A 309 11.95 12.27 10.19
C ILE A 309 13.26 12.48 9.41
N GLN A 310 14.23 13.17 9.99
CA GLN A 310 15.51 13.45 9.33
C GLN A 310 16.34 12.19 9.05
N THR A 311 16.19 11.14 9.85
CA THR A 311 16.92 9.88 9.66
C THR A 311 16.12 8.86 8.84
N GLY A 312 14.80 8.79 9.00
CA GLY A 312 13.96 7.79 8.36
C GLY A 312 13.65 8.10 6.89
N LEU A 313 13.32 9.35 6.60
CA LEU A 313 12.90 9.75 5.25
C LEU A 313 13.98 9.58 4.17
N PRO A 314 15.27 9.90 4.41
CA PRO A 314 16.35 9.66 3.43
C PRO A 314 16.49 8.20 3.04
N GLY A 315 16.35 7.28 3.99
CA GLY A 315 16.42 5.83 3.73
C GLY A 315 15.35 5.34 2.77
N VAL A 316 14.13 5.89 2.88
CA VAL A 316 13.03 5.55 1.97
C VAL A 316 13.34 6.00 0.54
N PHE A 317 13.69 7.26 0.34
CA PHE A 317 13.95 7.77 -1.01
C PHE A 317 15.22 7.17 -1.63
N GLN A 318 16.24 6.85 -0.85
CA GLN A 318 17.40 6.12 -1.33
C GLN A 318 17.01 4.72 -1.82
N ALA A 319 16.19 3.98 -1.06
CA ALA A 319 15.72 2.65 -1.45
C ALA A 319 14.80 2.71 -2.70
N MET A 320 13.93 3.73 -2.79
CA MET A 320 13.05 3.94 -3.94
C MET A 320 13.83 4.31 -5.20
N THR A 321 14.87 5.14 -5.09
CA THR A 321 15.78 5.48 -6.20
C THR A 321 16.49 4.23 -6.70
N GLY A 322 17.07 3.43 -5.80
CA GLY A 322 17.74 2.19 -6.17
C GLY A 322 16.78 1.21 -6.86
N PHE A 323 15.60 1.01 -6.29
CA PHE A 323 14.60 0.10 -6.86
C PHE A 323 14.12 0.55 -8.25
N SER A 324 13.74 1.83 -8.42
CA SER A 324 13.25 2.33 -9.70
C SER A 324 14.32 2.35 -10.78
N GLY A 325 15.60 2.57 -10.42
CA GLY A 325 16.74 2.43 -11.30
C GLY A 325 16.92 1.00 -11.80
N LEU A 326 16.93 0.03 -10.88
CA LEU A 326 17.02 -1.40 -11.23
C LEU A 326 15.84 -1.85 -12.09
N PHE A 327 14.63 -1.36 -11.82
CA PHE A 327 13.47 -1.67 -12.65
C PHE A 327 13.62 -1.13 -14.07
N ALA A 328 14.05 0.12 -14.22
CA ALA A 328 14.30 0.72 -15.54
C ALA A 328 15.41 -0.02 -16.29
N GLU A 329 16.50 -0.42 -15.64
CA GLU A 329 17.57 -1.22 -16.25
C GLU A 329 17.08 -2.60 -16.71
N ALA A 330 16.28 -3.28 -15.89
CA ALA A 330 15.71 -4.58 -16.23
C ALA A 330 14.81 -4.48 -17.46
N LEU A 331 13.90 -3.49 -17.51
CA LEU A 331 13.05 -3.25 -18.67
C LEU A 331 13.86 -2.81 -19.90
N GLN A 332 14.95 -2.08 -19.73
CA GLN A 332 15.81 -1.68 -20.85
C GLN A 332 16.45 -2.89 -21.55
N LYS A 333 16.83 -3.92 -20.79
CA LYS A 333 17.33 -5.19 -21.36
C LYS A 333 16.24 -5.88 -22.19
N VAL A 334 15.02 -5.98 -21.62
CA VAL A 334 13.85 -6.56 -22.31
C VAL A 334 13.51 -5.78 -23.59
N CYS A 335 13.51 -4.45 -23.55
CA CYS A 335 13.22 -3.61 -24.72
C CYS A 335 14.27 -3.73 -25.83
N ARG A 336 15.54 -4.00 -25.50
CA ARG A 336 16.57 -4.28 -26.53
C ARG A 336 16.23 -5.52 -27.34
N ARG A 337 15.73 -6.56 -26.69
CA ARG A 337 15.26 -7.77 -27.38
C ARG A 337 13.97 -7.52 -28.16
N ALA A 338 13.08 -6.68 -27.66
CA ALA A 338 11.85 -6.31 -28.36
C ALA A 338 12.13 -5.71 -29.77
N GLY A 339 13.26 -5.04 -29.95
CA GLY A 339 13.71 -4.50 -31.27
C GLY A 339 13.98 -5.57 -32.29
N SER A 340 14.22 -6.83 -31.90
CA SER A 340 14.41 -7.96 -32.83
C SER A 340 13.11 -8.66 -33.21
N VAL A 341 12.01 -8.37 -32.49
CA VAL A 341 10.68 -8.95 -32.72
C VAL A 341 9.86 -8.13 -33.73
N LYS A 342 10.24 -6.88 -33.97
CA LYS A 342 9.68 -6.01 -35.04
C LYS A 342 10.31 -6.37 -36.37
#